data_1c00400ac130700697ee4a4a019f3d53
#
_entry.id   1c00400ac130700697ee4a4a019f3d53
#
_cell.length_a   1.000
_cell.length_b   1.000
_cell.length_c   1.000
_cell.angle_alpha   90.00
_cell.angle_beta   90.00
_cell.angle_gamma   90.00
#
_symmetry.space_group_name_H-M   'P 1'
#
loop_
_entity.id
_entity.type
_entity.pdbx_description
1 polymer ?
#
loop_
_entity_poly.entity_id
_entity_poly.type
_entity_poly.pdbx_seq_one_letter_code
_entity_poly.pdbx_strand_id
1 'polypeptide(L)'
;MTITGAATDAVRGSVADGFEPVRDAFAALLAAEGAPLDAQVAARYRGRPVVDLWAGPETGPDSLQGIYSATKGVTHLLVALLVQHGVLDLDERVAHYWPEFATGGKQDLLLRELLAHQAGLVGTPEGFSVDELSDDHLVAERLGAQRPFWRPGTSSGYHALVESALTGEVVRRATSAEVGTLVRELLTGPLGLDLHLGLPAEAELRFLAPQPMIATPERLRELAAGAGSPDGLPGIAFNRRHPDGCEVWELPAHPVVRSRGPASLGGIGTARALATLYAAATAPVDGRPALLRPDTLAAFAQIQTAGFDLVLRQHKAWAVGFHASSEVYPMLAAGSFGHSGAGGQQALADPRNELSYAFLRRRFLVPSQADADHARLLTALLRSVRGSGAAA
;
A
#
# COMPACT_ATOMS: atom_id res chain seq x y z
N MET A 1 -33.08 18.58 -13.38
CA MET A 1 -33.10 17.37 -14.17
C MET A 1 -32.29 16.32 -13.38
N THR A 2 -32.99 15.37 -12.79
CA THR A 2 -32.47 14.46 -11.75
C THR A 2 -31.68 13.32 -12.41
N ILE A 3 -30.34 13.36 -12.33
CA ILE A 3 -29.41 12.32 -12.83
C ILE A 3 -29.10 11.28 -11.72
N THR A 4 -29.97 11.14 -10.74
CA THR A 4 -29.69 10.32 -9.55
C THR A 4 -30.03 8.83 -9.68
N GLY A 5 -30.80 8.39 -10.67
CA GLY A 5 -31.26 6.99 -10.75
C GLY A 5 -30.28 6.02 -11.43
N ALA A 6 -29.62 6.43 -12.52
CA ALA A 6 -28.82 5.50 -13.33
C ALA A 6 -27.42 5.16 -12.76
N ALA A 7 -26.88 6.00 -11.86
CA ALA A 7 -25.53 5.78 -11.26
C ALA A 7 -25.57 4.86 -10.05
N THR A 8 -26.67 4.82 -9.29
CA THR A 8 -26.86 3.92 -8.15
C THR A 8 -27.03 2.47 -8.56
N ASP A 9 -27.65 2.21 -9.72
CA ASP A 9 -27.83 0.85 -10.26
C ASP A 9 -26.52 0.19 -10.73
N ALA A 10 -25.45 0.97 -10.92
CA ALA A 10 -24.13 0.46 -11.28
C ALA A 10 -23.32 -0.06 -10.08
N VAL A 11 -23.66 0.34 -8.83
CA VAL A 11 -22.98 -0.08 -7.61
C VAL A 11 -23.63 -1.34 -7.05
N ARG A 12 -22.85 -2.40 -7.01
CA ARG A 12 -23.24 -3.72 -6.48
C ARG A 12 -22.62 -3.94 -5.11
N GLY A 13 -23.11 -4.93 -4.37
CA GLY A 13 -22.62 -5.29 -3.05
C GLY A 13 -23.53 -4.78 -1.93
N SER A 14 -23.00 -4.70 -0.71
CA SER A 14 -23.78 -4.39 0.50
C SER A 14 -23.14 -3.29 1.33
N VAL A 15 -23.98 -2.58 2.07
CA VAL A 15 -23.59 -1.71 3.18
C VAL A 15 -24.47 -2.06 4.37
N ALA A 16 -23.92 -1.92 5.58
CA ALA A 16 -24.69 -2.03 6.81
C ALA A 16 -25.62 -0.81 6.98
N ASP A 17 -26.67 -0.97 7.77
CA ASP A 17 -27.62 0.11 8.09
C ASP A 17 -26.87 1.33 8.64
N GLY A 18 -27.16 2.51 8.08
CA GLY A 18 -26.51 3.77 8.41
C GLY A 18 -25.20 4.05 7.63
N PHE A 19 -24.75 3.12 6.77
CA PHE A 19 -23.59 3.30 5.91
C PHE A 19 -23.97 3.55 4.43
N GLU A 20 -25.24 3.75 4.12
CA GLU A 20 -25.75 4.14 2.79
C GLU A 20 -25.04 5.36 2.20
N PRO A 21 -24.65 6.39 2.99
CA PRO A 21 -23.90 7.54 2.45
C PRO A 21 -22.57 7.16 1.78
N VAL A 22 -21.99 6.02 2.14
CA VAL A 22 -20.75 5.53 1.48
C VAL A 22 -21.05 4.98 0.09
N ARG A 23 -22.17 4.28 -0.09
CA ARG A 23 -22.66 3.84 -1.40
C ARG A 23 -22.90 5.04 -2.32
N ASP A 24 -23.54 6.09 -1.79
CA ASP A 24 -23.83 7.32 -2.54
C ASP A 24 -22.53 8.03 -2.94
N ALA A 25 -21.56 8.13 -2.02
CA ALA A 25 -20.25 8.72 -2.30
C ALA A 25 -19.48 7.91 -3.36
N PHE A 26 -19.55 6.57 -3.32
CA PHE A 26 -18.93 5.70 -4.32
C PHE A 26 -19.61 5.85 -5.68
N ALA A 27 -20.95 5.89 -5.74
CA ALA A 27 -21.70 6.13 -6.97
C ALA A 27 -21.35 7.50 -7.58
N ALA A 28 -21.21 8.54 -6.76
CA ALA A 28 -20.82 9.87 -7.21
C ALA A 28 -19.39 9.91 -7.77
N LEU A 29 -18.45 9.15 -7.16
CA LEU A 29 -17.09 8.98 -7.66
C LEU A 29 -17.12 8.35 -9.06
N LEU A 30 -17.84 7.23 -9.23
CA LEU A 30 -17.94 6.53 -10.51
C LEU A 30 -18.56 7.43 -11.60
N ALA A 31 -19.56 8.22 -11.26
CA ALA A 31 -20.21 9.15 -12.19
C ALA A 31 -19.25 10.27 -12.65
N ALA A 32 -18.29 10.66 -11.80
CA ALA A 32 -17.31 11.72 -12.11
C ALA A 32 -16.17 11.25 -13.03
N GLU A 33 -15.95 9.93 -13.19
CA GLU A 33 -14.84 9.37 -13.99
C GLU A 33 -14.95 9.61 -15.50
N GLY A 34 -16.13 9.93 -16.02
CA GLY A 34 -16.38 10.16 -17.45
C GLY A 34 -16.32 8.91 -18.34
N ALA A 35 -15.95 7.75 -17.77
CA ALA A 35 -15.96 6.44 -18.42
C ALA A 35 -16.14 5.32 -17.38
N PRO A 36 -16.67 4.13 -17.75
CA PRO A 36 -16.84 3.02 -16.81
C PRO A 36 -15.54 2.72 -16.05
N LEU A 37 -15.63 2.62 -14.73
CA LEU A 37 -14.52 2.31 -13.84
C LEU A 37 -14.78 0.99 -13.12
N ASP A 38 -13.86 0.06 -13.27
CA ASP A 38 -13.77 -1.15 -12.45
C ASP A 38 -13.12 -0.81 -11.11
N ALA A 39 -13.88 -0.87 -10.01
CA ALA A 39 -13.41 -0.50 -8.69
C ALA A 39 -14.09 -1.30 -7.58
N GLN A 40 -13.43 -1.37 -6.43
CA GLN A 40 -13.92 -2.00 -5.20
C GLN A 40 -13.68 -1.05 -4.02
N VAL A 41 -14.62 -0.98 -3.08
CA VAL A 41 -14.44 -0.32 -1.79
C VAL A 41 -14.97 -1.20 -0.67
N ALA A 42 -14.18 -1.34 0.38
CA ALA A 42 -14.56 -2.10 1.57
C ALA A 42 -14.16 -1.36 2.84
N ALA A 43 -14.96 -1.52 3.90
CA ALA A 43 -14.65 -0.99 5.21
C ALA A 43 -15.17 -1.92 6.31
N ARG A 44 -14.46 -1.93 7.44
CA ARG A 44 -14.91 -2.57 8.67
C ARG A 44 -14.94 -1.54 9.80
N TYR A 45 -15.96 -1.64 10.64
CA TYR A 45 -16.12 -0.87 11.87
C TYR A 45 -16.25 -1.80 13.05
N ARG A 46 -15.41 -1.62 14.06
CA ARG A 46 -15.33 -2.54 15.22
C ARG A 46 -15.14 -4.00 14.81
N GLY A 47 -14.28 -4.23 13.82
CA GLY A 47 -14.00 -5.54 13.27
C GLY A 47 -15.11 -6.13 12.38
N ARG A 48 -16.31 -5.52 12.29
CA ARG A 48 -17.44 -6.01 11.48
C ARG A 48 -17.44 -5.38 10.08
N PRO A 49 -17.78 -6.12 9.02
CA PRO A 49 -17.92 -5.54 7.69
C PRO A 49 -19.11 -4.57 7.67
N VAL A 50 -18.89 -3.34 7.21
CA VAL A 50 -19.93 -2.31 7.09
C VAL A 50 -20.09 -1.81 5.65
N VAL A 51 -19.07 -2.01 4.80
CA VAL A 51 -19.09 -1.68 3.38
C VAL A 51 -18.37 -2.78 2.63
N ASP A 52 -19.00 -3.29 1.58
CA ASP A 52 -18.42 -4.21 0.61
C ASP A 52 -19.10 -3.97 -0.73
N LEU A 53 -18.52 -3.07 -1.51
CA LEU A 53 -19.10 -2.58 -2.76
C LEU A 53 -18.12 -2.74 -3.91
N TRP A 54 -18.67 -3.01 -5.09
CA TRP A 54 -17.91 -3.03 -6.34
C TRP A 54 -18.74 -2.46 -7.49
N ALA A 55 -18.05 -2.02 -8.52
CA ALA A 55 -18.67 -1.48 -9.73
C ALA A 55 -17.77 -1.71 -10.94
N GLY A 56 -18.35 -1.52 -12.11
CA GLY A 56 -17.67 -1.64 -13.40
C GLY A 56 -18.09 -2.88 -14.17
N PRO A 57 -17.78 -2.91 -15.48
CA PRO A 57 -18.28 -3.95 -16.38
C PRO A 57 -17.63 -5.32 -16.11
N GLU A 58 -16.40 -5.36 -15.63
CA GLU A 58 -15.65 -6.62 -15.45
C GLU A 58 -15.46 -6.98 -13.96
N THR A 59 -15.60 -6.02 -13.04
CA THR A 59 -15.37 -6.27 -11.60
C THR A 59 -16.54 -7.00 -10.95
N GLY A 60 -16.24 -8.15 -10.34
CA GLY A 60 -17.11 -8.88 -9.41
C GLY A 60 -16.62 -8.77 -7.97
N PRO A 61 -17.32 -9.44 -7.03
CA PRO A 61 -16.97 -9.41 -5.60
C PRO A 61 -15.59 -10.02 -5.32
N ASP A 62 -15.17 -10.97 -6.15
CA ASP A 62 -13.94 -11.74 -5.97
C ASP A 62 -12.91 -11.46 -7.07
N SER A 63 -13.09 -10.37 -7.83
CA SER A 63 -12.12 -9.92 -8.82
C SER A 63 -10.85 -9.43 -8.14
N LEU A 64 -9.71 -9.89 -8.64
CA LEU A 64 -8.39 -9.57 -8.10
C LEU A 64 -7.76 -8.43 -8.89
N GLN A 65 -7.16 -7.48 -8.19
CA GLN A 65 -6.47 -6.34 -8.78
C GLN A 65 -5.08 -6.17 -8.18
N GLY A 66 -4.17 -5.56 -8.94
CA GLY A 66 -2.88 -5.14 -8.43
C GLY A 66 -3.02 -4.03 -7.37
N ILE A 67 -2.42 -4.23 -6.21
CA ILE A 67 -2.50 -3.26 -5.11
C ILE A 67 -1.30 -2.30 -5.06
N TYR A 68 -0.32 -2.49 -5.95
CA TYR A 68 0.89 -1.67 -6.03
C TYR A 68 1.55 -1.50 -4.65
N SER A 69 1.93 -0.28 -4.31
CA SER A 69 2.62 -0.01 -3.04
C SER A 69 1.77 -0.21 -1.78
N ALA A 70 0.46 -0.45 -1.88
CA ALA A 70 -0.29 -0.95 -0.73
C ALA A 70 0.22 -2.33 -0.25
N THR A 71 0.99 -3.03 -1.10
CA THR A 71 1.78 -4.23 -0.75
C THR A 71 2.74 -3.98 0.42
N LYS A 72 3.40 -2.80 0.45
CA LYS A 72 4.28 -2.43 1.58
C LYS A 72 3.54 -2.47 2.90
N GLY A 73 2.31 -1.97 2.93
CA GLY A 73 1.48 -2.03 4.14
C GLY A 73 1.24 -3.46 4.63
N VAL A 74 1.05 -4.41 3.71
CA VAL A 74 0.93 -5.84 4.04
C VAL A 74 2.25 -6.39 4.60
N THR A 75 3.36 -6.10 3.94
CA THR A 75 4.71 -6.50 4.38
C THR A 75 5.05 -5.90 5.76
N HIS A 76 4.70 -4.64 5.99
CA HIS A 76 4.99 -3.98 7.27
C HIS A 76 4.10 -4.44 8.42
N LEU A 77 2.88 -4.92 8.16
CA LEU A 77 2.08 -5.63 9.16
C LEU A 77 2.75 -6.95 9.57
N LEU A 78 3.36 -7.67 8.62
CA LEU A 78 4.20 -8.84 8.95
C LEU A 78 5.40 -8.42 9.82
N VAL A 79 6.13 -7.37 9.43
CA VAL A 79 7.26 -6.86 10.23
C VAL A 79 6.80 -6.48 11.65
N ALA A 80 5.66 -5.82 11.79
CA ALA A 80 5.10 -5.48 13.10
C ALA A 80 4.82 -6.73 13.95
N LEU A 81 4.30 -7.77 13.33
CA LEU A 81 4.07 -9.05 14.02
C LEU A 81 5.39 -9.71 14.45
N LEU A 82 6.42 -9.69 13.59
CA LEU A 82 7.75 -10.23 13.93
C LEU A 82 8.43 -9.42 15.05
N VAL A 83 8.26 -8.09 15.07
CA VAL A 83 8.72 -7.24 16.18
C VAL A 83 7.97 -7.59 17.46
N GLN A 84 6.66 -7.75 17.39
CA GLN A 84 5.84 -8.16 18.53
C GLN A 84 6.28 -9.47 19.18
N HIS A 85 6.77 -10.39 18.36
CA HIS A 85 7.28 -11.70 18.81
C HIS A 85 8.76 -11.70 19.17
N GLY A 86 9.45 -10.55 19.11
CA GLY A 86 10.86 -10.41 19.45
C GLY A 86 11.82 -11.04 18.42
N VAL A 87 11.34 -11.34 17.20
CA VAL A 87 12.18 -11.82 16.09
C VAL A 87 12.96 -10.66 15.47
N LEU A 88 12.34 -9.48 15.42
CA LEU A 88 12.95 -8.25 14.97
C LEU A 88 12.87 -7.19 16.07
N ASP A 89 13.81 -6.24 16.05
CA ASP A 89 13.82 -5.06 16.92
C ASP A 89 13.96 -3.82 16.06
N LEU A 90 13.08 -2.83 16.26
CA LEU A 90 13.08 -1.58 15.51
C LEU A 90 14.31 -0.72 15.79
N ASP A 91 14.88 -0.84 16.98
CA ASP A 91 16.06 -0.10 17.43
C ASP A 91 17.38 -0.85 17.17
N GLU A 92 17.30 -2.05 16.58
CA GLU A 92 18.49 -2.79 16.18
C GLU A 92 18.95 -2.31 14.79
N ARG A 93 20.26 -2.40 14.55
CA ARG A 93 20.88 -2.06 13.27
C ARG A 93 20.51 -3.10 12.21
N VAL A 94 20.25 -2.65 10.99
CA VAL A 94 20.07 -3.54 9.82
C VAL A 94 21.25 -4.48 9.68
N ALA A 95 22.47 -3.99 9.94
CA ALA A 95 23.71 -4.76 9.88
C ALA A 95 23.80 -5.91 10.92
N HIS A 96 23.01 -5.88 12.00
CA HIS A 96 22.89 -7.00 12.93
C HIS A 96 22.31 -8.24 12.26
N TYR A 97 21.26 -8.06 11.47
CA TYR A 97 20.61 -9.14 10.73
C TYR A 97 21.34 -9.45 9.42
N TRP A 98 21.92 -8.41 8.81
CA TRP A 98 22.57 -8.45 7.51
C TRP A 98 23.97 -7.82 7.57
N PRO A 99 25.00 -8.57 8.03
CA PRO A 99 26.34 -8.03 8.25
C PRO A 99 26.98 -7.38 7.02
N GLU A 100 26.76 -7.92 5.82
CA GLU A 100 27.32 -7.40 4.57
C GLU A 100 26.73 -6.01 4.20
N PHE A 101 25.59 -5.66 4.78
CA PHE A 101 24.97 -4.33 4.62
C PHE A 101 25.83 -3.22 5.25
N ALA A 102 26.70 -3.54 6.22
CA ALA A 102 27.53 -2.58 6.96
C ALA A 102 28.63 -1.90 6.13
N THR A 103 28.40 -1.66 4.85
CA THR A 103 29.34 -1.02 3.92
C THR A 103 28.83 0.34 3.45
N GLY A 104 29.72 1.17 2.88
CA GLY A 104 29.32 2.43 2.26
C GLY A 104 28.70 3.47 3.20
N GLY A 105 28.90 3.35 4.53
CA GLY A 105 28.36 4.29 5.53
C GLY A 105 26.98 3.92 6.09
N LYS A 106 26.55 2.64 5.92
CA LYS A 106 25.23 2.13 6.35
C LYS A 106 25.25 1.37 7.69
N GLN A 107 26.45 1.21 8.31
CA GLN A 107 26.63 0.37 9.49
C GLN A 107 25.74 0.71 10.69
N ASP A 108 25.29 1.94 10.79
CA ASP A 108 24.52 2.43 11.95
C ASP A 108 23.03 2.60 11.65
N LEU A 109 22.57 2.28 10.42
CA LEU A 109 21.17 2.40 10.04
C LEU A 109 20.30 1.45 10.88
N LEU A 110 19.31 2.02 11.58
CA LEU A 110 18.34 1.24 12.36
C LEU A 110 17.22 0.69 11.47
N LEU A 111 16.60 -0.40 11.91
CA LEU A 111 15.48 -0.99 11.17
C LEU A 111 14.32 0.00 11.01
N ARG A 112 13.97 0.78 12.05
CA ARG A 112 12.93 1.82 11.95
C ARG A 112 13.24 2.90 10.92
N GLU A 113 14.50 3.24 10.72
CA GLU A 113 14.93 4.23 9.74
C GLU A 113 14.84 3.69 8.31
N LEU A 114 15.18 2.41 8.12
CA LEU A 114 14.95 1.72 6.84
C LEU A 114 13.46 1.74 6.46
N LEU A 115 12.59 1.32 7.39
CA LEU A 115 11.13 1.30 7.24
C LEU A 115 10.53 2.70 7.00
N ALA A 116 11.19 3.77 7.48
CA ALA A 116 10.77 5.15 7.28
C ALA A 116 11.46 5.84 6.08
N HIS A 117 11.96 5.07 5.12
CA HIS A 117 12.58 5.56 3.89
C HIS A 117 13.82 6.45 4.08
N GLN A 118 14.61 6.22 5.13
CA GLN A 118 15.79 7.03 5.46
C GLN A 118 17.12 6.37 5.04
N ALA A 119 17.09 5.18 4.40
CA ALA A 119 18.31 4.45 4.05
C ALA A 119 19.13 5.09 2.92
N GLY A 120 18.52 5.91 2.06
CA GLY A 120 19.21 6.48 0.88
C GLY A 120 19.45 5.49 -0.26
N LEU A 121 18.72 4.39 -0.30
CA LEU A 121 18.86 3.29 -1.27
C LEU A 121 17.61 3.17 -2.14
N VAL A 122 17.28 4.22 -2.87
CA VAL A 122 16.01 4.35 -3.61
C VAL A 122 15.97 3.55 -4.92
N GLY A 123 17.07 2.98 -5.36
CA GLY A 123 17.25 2.24 -6.60
C GLY A 123 18.71 2.24 -7.02
N THR A 124 19.02 1.69 -8.18
CA THR A 124 20.36 1.78 -8.79
C THR A 124 20.35 2.79 -9.95
N PRO A 125 21.48 3.44 -10.25
CA PRO A 125 21.58 4.37 -11.38
C PRO A 125 21.23 3.73 -12.73
N GLU A 126 21.50 2.43 -12.89
CA GLU A 126 21.23 1.65 -14.11
C GLU A 126 19.77 1.22 -14.20
N GLY A 127 19.09 1.13 -13.05
CA GLY A 127 17.75 0.56 -12.92
C GLY A 127 17.76 -0.97 -12.93
N PHE A 128 16.57 -1.54 -13.11
CA PHE A 128 16.31 -2.98 -13.12
C PHE A 128 15.39 -3.32 -14.31
N SER A 129 15.59 -4.45 -14.96
CA SER A 129 14.56 -5.02 -15.81
C SER A 129 13.34 -5.42 -14.96
N VAL A 130 12.21 -5.72 -15.61
CA VAL A 130 11.00 -6.18 -14.87
C VAL A 130 11.28 -7.50 -14.16
N ASP A 131 12.03 -8.41 -14.78
CA ASP A 131 12.44 -9.68 -14.17
C ASP A 131 13.31 -9.49 -12.94
N GLU A 132 14.32 -8.60 -13.03
CA GLU A 132 15.20 -8.27 -11.91
C GLU A 132 14.44 -7.58 -10.77
N LEU A 133 13.55 -6.62 -11.09
CA LEU A 133 12.74 -5.92 -10.11
C LEU A 133 11.75 -6.86 -9.38
N SER A 134 11.41 -7.98 -10.02
CA SER A 134 10.55 -9.01 -9.44
C SER A 134 11.29 -10.00 -8.55
N ASP A 135 12.61 -9.88 -8.42
CA ASP A 135 13.46 -10.69 -7.57
C ASP A 135 13.98 -9.85 -6.40
N ASP A 136 13.24 -9.88 -5.29
CA ASP A 136 13.56 -9.09 -4.09
C ASP A 136 14.98 -9.38 -3.56
N HIS A 137 15.49 -10.61 -3.77
CA HIS A 137 16.81 -11.00 -3.33
C HIS A 137 17.90 -10.31 -4.15
N LEU A 138 17.77 -10.34 -5.48
CA LEU A 138 18.69 -9.65 -6.39
C LEU A 138 18.67 -8.14 -6.15
N VAL A 139 17.47 -7.56 -5.96
CA VAL A 139 17.31 -6.13 -5.66
C VAL A 139 18.02 -5.78 -4.35
N ALA A 140 17.79 -6.57 -3.29
CA ALA A 140 18.44 -6.38 -1.99
C ALA A 140 19.96 -6.50 -2.07
N GLU A 141 20.48 -7.51 -2.77
CA GLU A 141 21.93 -7.72 -2.96
C GLU A 141 22.58 -6.50 -3.62
N ARG A 142 22.05 -6.03 -4.76
CA ARG A 142 22.60 -4.86 -5.46
C ARG A 142 22.57 -3.60 -4.62
N LEU A 143 21.44 -3.32 -3.94
CA LEU A 143 21.31 -2.14 -3.08
C LEU A 143 22.13 -2.26 -1.80
N GLY A 144 22.25 -3.45 -1.24
CA GLY A 144 23.08 -3.72 -0.06
C GLY A 144 24.56 -3.44 -0.32
N ALA A 145 25.05 -3.72 -1.52
CA ALA A 145 26.42 -3.40 -1.95
C ALA A 145 26.61 -1.92 -2.31
N GLN A 146 25.53 -1.18 -2.65
CA GLN A 146 25.59 0.18 -3.14
C GLN A 146 25.87 1.19 -2.03
N ARG A 147 26.56 2.29 -2.39
CA ARG A 147 26.66 3.48 -1.53
C ARG A 147 25.34 4.24 -1.57
N PRO A 148 24.80 4.68 -0.41
CA PRO A 148 23.57 5.47 -0.36
C PRO A 148 23.69 6.81 -1.10
N PHE A 149 22.59 7.30 -1.67
CA PHE A 149 22.50 8.62 -2.31
C PHE A 149 22.59 9.78 -1.30
N TRP A 150 22.27 9.53 -0.05
CA TRP A 150 22.50 10.44 1.08
C TRP A 150 22.89 9.64 2.32
N ARG A 151 23.45 10.34 3.33
CA ARG A 151 23.81 9.69 4.57
C ARG A 151 22.54 9.12 5.24
N PRO A 152 22.48 7.82 5.53
CA PRO A 152 21.36 7.19 6.21
C PRO A 152 20.95 7.93 7.49
N GLY A 153 19.66 8.02 7.77
CA GLY A 153 19.09 8.69 8.94
C GLY A 153 19.01 10.22 8.85
N THR A 154 19.59 10.88 7.82
CA THR A 154 19.63 12.36 7.76
C THR A 154 18.55 12.99 6.88
N SER A 155 17.92 12.23 6.01
CA SER A 155 16.86 12.67 5.11
C SER A 155 15.95 11.49 4.79
N SER A 156 14.76 11.77 4.29
CA SER A 156 13.87 10.76 3.76
C SER A 156 13.61 10.95 2.26
N GLY A 157 13.42 9.84 1.58
CA GLY A 157 13.03 9.80 0.17
C GLY A 157 12.41 8.47 -0.14
N TYR A 158 11.23 8.46 -0.72
CA TYR A 158 10.43 7.26 -0.93
C TYR A 158 11.19 6.19 -1.75
N HIS A 159 11.48 5.06 -1.13
CA HIS A 159 12.11 3.91 -1.80
C HIS A 159 11.04 3.13 -2.57
N ALA A 160 10.50 3.77 -3.61
CA ALA A 160 9.22 3.44 -4.25
C ALA A 160 9.04 1.96 -4.63
N LEU A 161 10.02 1.38 -5.30
CA LEU A 161 9.92 0.02 -5.84
C LEU A 161 10.74 -1.01 -5.06
N VAL A 162 11.61 -0.57 -4.13
CA VAL A 162 12.69 -1.42 -3.60
C VAL A 162 12.72 -1.54 -2.08
N GLU A 163 11.93 -0.73 -1.35
CA GLU A 163 12.01 -0.69 0.13
C GLU A 163 11.81 -2.07 0.76
N SER A 164 10.72 -2.75 0.35
CA SER A 164 10.42 -4.03 0.98
C SER A 164 11.28 -5.19 0.48
N ALA A 165 12.07 -5.01 -0.58
CA ALA A 165 13.15 -5.94 -0.91
C ALA A 165 14.26 -5.87 0.14
N LEU A 166 14.65 -4.64 0.57
CA LEU A 166 15.63 -4.45 1.64
C LEU A 166 15.10 -4.96 2.99
N THR A 167 13.87 -4.60 3.34
CA THR A 167 13.22 -5.07 4.56
C THR A 167 13.00 -6.60 4.51
N GLY A 168 12.63 -7.13 3.36
CA GLY A 168 12.44 -8.57 3.11
C GLY A 168 13.73 -9.37 3.31
N GLU A 169 14.88 -8.84 2.92
CA GLU A 169 16.17 -9.48 3.18
C GLU A 169 16.47 -9.54 4.69
N VAL A 170 16.15 -8.48 5.45
CA VAL A 170 16.25 -8.52 6.92
C VAL A 170 15.33 -9.59 7.49
N VAL A 171 14.07 -9.66 7.05
CA VAL A 171 13.09 -10.68 7.47
C VAL A 171 13.63 -12.09 7.14
N ARG A 172 14.09 -12.32 5.91
CA ARG A 172 14.61 -13.61 5.46
C ARG A 172 15.81 -14.07 6.29
N ARG A 173 16.73 -13.17 6.62
CA ARG A 173 17.90 -13.48 7.46
C ARG A 173 17.52 -13.77 8.91
N ALA A 174 16.57 -13.07 9.45
CA ALA A 174 16.09 -13.27 10.82
C ALA A 174 15.24 -14.54 10.98
N THR A 175 14.52 -14.97 9.92
CA THR A 175 13.53 -16.06 10.00
C THR A 175 13.87 -17.28 9.15
N SER A 176 14.80 -17.17 8.20
CA SER A 176 15.11 -18.16 7.16
C SER A 176 13.91 -18.45 6.23
N ALA A 177 12.93 -17.53 6.13
CA ALA A 177 11.72 -17.69 5.33
C ALA A 177 11.47 -16.47 4.44
N GLU A 178 10.85 -16.70 3.30
CA GLU A 178 10.46 -15.65 2.34
C GLU A 178 9.27 -14.85 2.84
N VAL A 179 9.24 -13.53 2.55
CA VAL A 179 8.15 -12.62 2.94
C VAL A 179 6.79 -13.14 2.48
N GLY A 180 6.65 -13.56 1.21
CA GLY A 180 5.39 -14.07 0.66
C GLY A 180 4.88 -15.31 1.40
N THR A 181 5.81 -16.20 1.83
CA THR A 181 5.47 -17.35 2.65
C THR A 181 4.95 -16.95 4.02
N LEU A 182 5.67 -16.06 4.71
CA LEU A 182 5.27 -15.59 6.04
C LEU A 182 3.96 -14.80 6.00
N VAL A 183 3.74 -13.97 4.98
CA VAL A 183 2.47 -13.26 4.78
C VAL A 183 1.32 -14.27 4.65
N ARG A 184 1.50 -15.32 3.84
CA ARG A 184 0.49 -16.35 3.68
C ARG A 184 0.25 -17.12 4.98
N GLU A 185 1.29 -17.51 5.70
CA GLU A 185 1.17 -18.35 6.88
C GLU A 185 0.70 -17.61 8.13
N LEU A 186 1.10 -16.35 8.29
CA LEU A 186 0.85 -15.58 9.50
C LEU A 186 -0.28 -14.55 9.37
N LEU A 187 -0.57 -14.08 8.16
CA LEU A 187 -1.56 -13.04 7.94
C LEU A 187 -2.74 -13.53 7.08
N THR A 188 -2.51 -13.83 5.81
CA THR A 188 -3.64 -14.02 4.88
C THR A 188 -4.30 -15.39 5.02
N GLY A 189 -3.56 -16.46 5.22
CA GLY A 189 -4.09 -17.81 5.38
C GLY A 189 -4.96 -17.98 6.62
N PRO A 190 -4.49 -17.62 7.84
CA PRO A 190 -5.31 -17.72 9.05
C PRO A 190 -6.61 -16.92 9.00
N LEU A 191 -6.64 -15.81 8.26
CA LEU A 191 -7.80 -14.95 8.09
C LEU A 191 -8.65 -15.30 6.85
N GLY A 192 -8.21 -16.26 6.02
CA GLY A 192 -8.89 -16.63 4.79
C GLY A 192 -8.98 -15.49 3.76
N LEU A 193 -7.92 -14.66 3.67
CA LEU A 193 -7.93 -13.46 2.83
C LEU A 193 -7.52 -13.76 1.39
N ASP A 194 -8.28 -13.25 0.46
CA ASP A 194 -7.96 -13.27 -0.97
C ASP A 194 -6.97 -12.13 -1.31
N LEU A 195 -5.76 -12.30 -0.81
CA LEU A 195 -4.65 -11.35 -0.89
C LEU A 195 -3.33 -12.14 -0.97
N HIS A 196 -2.57 -11.92 -2.03
CA HIS A 196 -1.43 -12.75 -2.41
C HIS A 196 -0.18 -11.91 -2.69
N LEU A 197 0.96 -12.34 -2.17
CA LEU A 197 2.30 -12.04 -2.63
C LEU A 197 2.81 -13.30 -3.33
N GLY A 198 2.76 -13.30 -4.67
CA GLY A 198 2.83 -14.50 -5.49
C GLY A 198 1.43 -15.08 -5.75
N LEU A 199 0.83 -14.68 -6.89
CA LEU A 199 -0.52 -15.10 -7.25
C LEU A 199 -0.53 -16.59 -7.64
N PRO A 200 -1.35 -17.43 -6.99
CA PRO A 200 -1.50 -18.82 -7.39
C PRO A 200 -2.11 -18.95 -8.80
N ALA A 201 -1.70 -19.96 -9.55
CA ALA A 201 -2.15 -20.16 -10.93
C ALA A 201 -3.68 -20.27 -11.06
N GLU A 202 -4.33 -20.90 -10.09
CA GLU A 202 -5.79 -21.03 -10.05
C GLU A 202 -6.52 -19.69 -9.84
N ALA A 203 -5.85 -18.69 -9.30
CA ALA A 203 -6.41 -17.36 -9.07
C ALA A 203 -6.24 -16.42 -10.29
N GLU A 204 -5.37 -16.74 -11.24
CA GLU A 204 -5.10 -15.93 -12.44
C GLU A 204 -6.36 -15.59 -13.24
N LEU A 205 -7.33 -16.48 -13.31
CA LEU A 205 -8.60 -16.25 -14.04
C LEU A 205 -9.46 -15.13 -13.43
N ARG A 206 -9.21 -14.76 -12.18
CA ARG A 206 -9.93 -13.67 -11.49
C ARG A 206 -9.18 -12.36 -11.53
N PHE A 207 -7.94 -12.37 -12.02
CA PHE A 207 -7.12 -11.17 -12.11
C PHE A 207 -7.60 -10.25 -13.23
N LEU A 208 -7.81 -8.99 -12.89
CA LEU A 208 -8.11 -7.93 -13.85
C LEU A 208 -6.85 -7.08 -14.06
N ALA A 209 -6.31 -7.14 -15.27
CA ALA A 209 -5.15 -6.33 -15.63
C ALA A 209 -5.44 -4.83 -15.48
N PRO A 210 -4.47 -4.02 -15.01
CA PRO A 210 -4.64 -2.58 -14.90
C PRO A 210 -4.94 -1.95 -16.26
N GLN A 211 -5.59 -0.78 -16.22
CA GLN A 211 -5.87 0.03 -17.39
C GLN A 211 -5.09 1.35 -17.31
N PRO A 212 -4.62 1.89 -18.43
CA PRO A 212 -3.94 3.18 -18.45
C PRO A 212 -4.87 4.30 -18.00
N MET A 213 -4.27 5.37 -17.51
CA MET A 213 -4.99 6.60 -17.16
C MET A 213 -5.60 7.25 -18.39
N ILE A 214 -6.83 7.74 -18.27
CA ILE A 214 -7.43 8.62 -19.27
C ILE A 214 -7.02 10.05 -18.94
N ALA A 215 -6.21 10.66 -19.79
CA ALA A 215 -5.77 12.03 -19.62
C ALA A 215 -5.62 12.74 -20.99
N THR A 216 -5.78 14.05 -20.98
CA THR A 216 -5.50 14.84 -22.19
C THR A 216 -4.00 14.85 -22.49
N PRO A 217 -3.60 15.10 -23.77
CA PRO A 217 -2.18 15.23 -24.11
C PRO A 217 -1.46 16.33 -23.29
N GLU A 218 -2.15 17.40 -22.93
CA GLU A 218 -1.64 18.47 -22.06
C GLU A 218 -1.33 17.92 -20.68
N ARG A 219 -2.27 17.16 -20.09
CA ARG A 219 -2.10 16.57 -18.76
C ARG A 219 -0.97 15.57 -18.73
N LEU A 220 -0.83 14.73 -19.76
CA LEU A 220 0.30 13.80 -19.87
C LEU A 220 1.65 14.53 -19.94
N ARG A 221 1.72 15.65 -20.68
CA ARG A 221 2.93 16.49 -20.72
C ARG A 221 3.26 17.12 -19.37
N GLU A 222 2.26 17.61 -18.63
CA GLU A 222 2.44 18.13 -17.27
C GLU A 222 2.99 17.07 -16.32
N LEU A 223 2.40 15.87 -16.33
CA LEU A 223 2.86 14.75 -15.51
C LEU A 223 4.30 14.35 -15.86
N ALA A 224 4.62 14.27 -17.14
CA ALA A 224 5.97 13.97 -17.60
C ALA A 224 6.99 15.05 -17.16
N ALA A 225 6.63 16.33 -17.26
CA ALA A 225 7.45 17.44 -16.80
C ALA A 225 7.64 17.43 -15.27
N GLY A 226 6.57 17.11 -14.52
CA GLY A 226 6.60 16.99 -13.05
C GLY A 226 7.40 15.78 -12.56
N ALA A 227 7.54 14.74 -13.37
CA ALA A 227 8.26 13.53 -13.01
C ALA A 227 9.78 13.71 -12.88
N GLY A 228 10.32 14.83 -13.34
CA GLY A 228 11.75 15.15 -13.25
C GLY A 228 12.63 14.33 -14.22
N SER A 229 13.95 14.55 -14.10
CA SER A 229 14.92 13.80 -14.92
C SER A 229 14.92 12.31 -14.56
N PRO A 230 15.05 11.41 -15.55
CA PRO A 230 15.30 9.99 -15.30
C PRO A 230 16.57 9.74 -14.47
N ASP A 231 17.56 10.64 -14.53
CA ASP A 231 18.83 10.55 -13.80
C ASP A 231 18.74 11.10 -12.37
N GLY A 232 17.65 11.80 -12.03
CA GLY A 232 17.42 12.30 -10.68
C GLY A 232 16.87 11.22 -9.75
N LEU A 233 16.86 11.49 -8.44
CA LEU A 233 16.33 10.55 -7.44
C LEU A 233 14.90 10.04 -7.75
N PRO A 234 13.95 10.86 -8.23
CA PRO A 234 12.65 10.34 -8.66
C PRO A 234 12.75 9.35 -9.82
N GLY A 235 13.58 9.64 -10.84
CA GLY A 235 13.77 8.76 -11.99
C GLY A 235 14.37 7.41 -11.60
N ILE A 236 15.36 7.41 -10.71
CA ILE A 236 15.99 6.22 -10.16
C ILE A 236 14.98 5.41 -9.32
N ALA A 237 14.27 6.07 -8.39
CA ALA A 237 13.33 5.42 -7.49
C ALA A 237 12.14 4.77 -8.20
N PHE A 238 11.70 5.34 -9.33
CA PHE A 238 10.64 4.80 -10.18
C PHE A 238 11.16 4.03 -11.39
N ASN A 239 12.46 3.68 -11.40
CA ASN A 239 13.09 2.78 -12.39
C ASN A 239 12.95 3.24 -13.86
N ARG A 240 13.03 4.56 -14.12
CA ARG A 240 12.73 5.16 -15.43
C ARG A 240 13.88 5.11 -16.43
N ARG A 241 15.01 4.48 -16.08
CA ARG A 241 16.23 4.45 -16.93
C ARG A 241 16.46 3.13 -17.63
N HIS A 242 16.00 2.03 -17.03
CA HIS A 242 16.30 0.72 -17.61
C HIS A 242 15.57 0.52 -18.94
N PRO A 243 16.28 0.11 -20.03
CA PRO A 243 15.67 -0.04 -21.34
C PRO A 243 14.56 -1.12 -21.37
N ASP A 244 14.71 -2.18 -20.56
CA ASP A 244 13.72 -3.25 -20.39
C ASP A 244 12.84 -3.01 -19.13
N GLY A 245 12.75 -1.77 -18.67
CA GLY A 245 11.80 -1.33 -17.67
C GLY A 245 10.40 -1.18 -18.26
N CYS A 246 9.42 -0.95 -17.40
CA CYS A 246 8.06 -0.63 -17.82
C CYS A 246 7.51 0.55 -17.01
N GLU A 247 6.43 1.12 -17.49
CA GLU A 247 5.71 2.13 -16.71
C GLU A 247 5.12 1.50 -15.43
N VAL A 248 5.13 2.26 -14.34
CA VAL A 248 4.67 1.75 -13.03
C VAL A 248 3.26 1.16 -13.08
N TRP A 249 2.38 1.75 -13.92
CA TRP A 249 1.01 1.26 -14.04
C TRP A 249 0.92 -0.14 -14.67
N GLU A 250 1.92 -0.55 -15.44
CA GLU A 250 1.96 -1.84 -16.14
C GLU A 250 2.44 -2.99 -15.24
N LEU A 251 3.15 -2.68 -14.15
CA LEU A 251 3.82 -3.69 -13.31
C LEU A 251 2.92 -4.88 -12.96
N PRO A 252 1.66 -4.71 -12.47
CA PRO A 252 0.82 -5.85 -12.16
C PRO A 252 0.37 -6.67 -13.40
N ALA A 253 0.47 -6.11 -14.60
CA ALA A 253 0.14 -6.83 -15.84
C ALA A 253 1.21 -7.88 -16.23
N HIS A 254 2.43 -7.74 -15.72
CA HIS A 254 3.51 -8.68 -16.02
C HIS A 254 3.33 -9.98 -15.24
N PRO A 255 3.28 -11.15 -15.91
CA PRO A 255 3.12 -12.44 -15.24
C PRO A 255 4.20 -12.72 -14.19
N VAL A 256 5.45 -12.32 -14.44
CA VAL A 256 6.57 -12.49 -13.51
C VAL A 256 6.35 -11.70 -12.21
N VAL A 257 5.81 -10.47 -12.28
CA VAL A 257 5.48 -9.66 -11.10
C VAL A 257 4.38 -10.37 -10.30
N ARG A 258 3.33 -10.87 -10.95
CA ARG A 258 2.24 -11.58 -10.25
C ARG A 258 2.72 -12.87 -9.63
N SER A 259 3.49 -13.68 -10.36
CA SER A 259 3.93 -15.00 -9.88
C SER A 259 4.96 -14.92 -8.75
N ARG A 260 5.88 -13.96 -8.80
CA ARG A 260 6.89 -13.77 -7.75
C ARG A 260 6.39 -12.92 -6.58
N GLY A 261 5.50 -11.96 -6.84
CA GLY A 261 4.88 -11.10 -5.84
C GLY A 261 5.88 -10.26 -5.04
N PRO A 262 6.74 -9.43 -5.71
CA PRO A 262 7.76 -8.65 -5.00
C PRO A 262 7.13 -7.80 -3.91
N ALA A 263 7.73 -7.83 -2.72
CA ALA A 263 7.18 -7.34 -1.46
C ALA A 263 6.92 -5.82 -1.41
N SER A 264 7.50 -5.06 -2.35
CA SER A 264 7.26 -3.61 -2.46
C SER A 264 6.03 -3.24 -3.29
N LEU A 265 5.58 -4.12 -4.23
CA LEU A 265 4.66 -3.69 -5.30
C LEU A 265 3.80 -4.80 -5.91
N GLY A 266 4.15 -6.08 -5.67
CA GLY A 266 3.60 -7.23 -6.41
C GLY A 266 2.34 -7.84 -5.78
N GLY A 267 1.77 -7.24 -4.76
CA GLY A 267 0.56 -7.73 -4.12
C GLY A 267 -0.65 -7.69 -5.06
N ILE A 268 -1.44 -8.76 -5.01
CA ILE A 268 -2.68 -8.93 -5.77
C ILE A 268 -3.79 -9.30 -4.79
N GLY A 269 -4.93 -8.61 -4.84
CA GLY A 269 -6.00 -8.90 -3.88
C GLY A 269 -7.31 -8.15 -4.14
N THR A 270 -8.21 -8.23 -3.16
CA THR A 270 -9.50 -7.55 -3.13
C THR A 270 -9.49 -6.42 -2.09
N ALA A 271 -10.34 -5.41 -2.26
CA ALA A 271 -10.52 -4.36 -1.23
C ALA A 271 -11.04 -4.96 0.09
N ARG A 272 -11.91 -5.96 0.02
CA ARG A 272 -12.40 -6.70 1.19
C ARG A 272 -11.27 -7.33 2.00
N ALA A 273 -10.32 -7.99 1.32
CA ALA A 273 -9.19 -8.63 1.98
C ALA A 273 -8.28 -7.60 2.68
N LEU A 274 -7.96 -6.50 2.00
CA LEU A 274 -7.17 -5.42 2.58
C LEU A 274 -7.86 -4.78 3.79
N ALA A 275 -9.14 -4.39 3.66
CA ALA A 275 -9.89 -3.82 4.78
C ALA A 275 -9.96 -4.79 5.97
N THR A 276 -10.10 -6.10 5.71
CA THR A 276 -10.10 -7.12 6.76
C THR A 276 -8.74 -7.25 7.43
N LEU A 277 -7.64 -7.24 6.67
CA LEU A 277 -6.29 -7.31 7.22
C LEU A 277 -5.99 -6.12 8.15
N TYR A 278 -6.32 -4.90 7.71
CA TYR A 278 -6.11 -3.70 8.54
C TYR A 278 -7.04 -3.66 9.76
N ALA A 279 -8.27 -4.18 9.64
CA ALA A 279 -9.14 -4.37 10.82
C ALA A 279 -8.54 -5.37 11.80
N ALA A 280 -8.10 -6.53 11.30
CA ALA A 280 -7.51 -7.58 12.13
C ALA A 280 -6.20 -7.13 12.82
N ALA A 281 -5.46 -6.20 12.21
CA ALA A 281 -4.29 -5.60 12.85
C ALA A 281 -4.64 -4.83 14.13
N THR A 282 -5.84 -4.22 14.22
CA THR A 282 -6.19 -3.26 15.27
C THR A 282 -7.32 -3.70 16.19
N ALA A 283 -8.11 -4.68 15.79
CA ALA A 283 -9.31 -5.12 16.52
C ALA A 283 -9.57 -6.62 16.33
N PRO A 284 -10.36 -7.25 17.19
CA PRO A 284 -10.85 -8.60 16.95
C PRO A 284 -11.70 -8.68 15.65
N VAL A 285 -11.46 -9.70 14.84
CA VAL A 285 -12.17 -9.93 13.58
C VAL A 285 -12.63 -11.39 13.53
N ASP A 286 -13.92 -11.59 13.25
CA ASP A 286 -14.52 -12.91 13.02
C ASP A 286 -14.16 -13.93 14.14
N GLY A 287 -14.21 -13.47 15.41
CA GLY A 287 -13.93 -14.29 16.60
C GLY A 287 -12.43 -14.48 16.92
N ARG A 288 -11.52 -13.94 16.11
CA ARG A 288 -10.08 -13.95 16.36
C ARG A 288 -9.62 -12.68 17.06
N PRO A 289 -8.67 -12.73 17.99
CA PRO A 289 -8.11 -11.54 18.63
C PRO A 289 -7.39 -10.67 17.59
N ALA A 290 -7.16 -9.39 17.95
CA ALA A 290 -6.33 -8.51 17.15
C ALA A 290 -4.92 -9.10 16.94
N LEU A 291 -4.37 -8.93 15.75
CA LEU A 291 -3.03 -9.41 15.39
C LEU A 291 -1.94 -8.68 16.18
N LEU A 292 -2.11 -7.36 16.35
CA LEU A 292 -1.11 -6.53 17.02
C LEU A 292 -1.59 -6.11 18.41
N ARG A 293 -0.66 -6.13 19.36
CA ARG A 293 -0.88 -5.54 20.67
C ARG A 293 -0.87 -4.00 20.58
N PRO A 294 -1.53 -3.30 21.53
CA PRO A 294 -1.58 -1.84 21.50
C PRO A 294 -0.22 -1.14 21.53
N ASP A 295 0.77 -1.69 22.25
CA ASP A 295 2.13 -1.19 22.30
C ASP A 295 2.86 -1.29 20.96
N THR A 296 2.75 -2.45 20.30
CA THR A 296 3.29 -2.67 18.95
C THR A 296 2.62 -1.72 17.95
N LEU A 297 1.29 -1.65 17.98
CA LEU A 297 0.54 -0.76 17.11
C LEU A 297 0.97 0.71 17.29
N ALA A 298 1.11 1.17 18.55
CA ALA A 298 1.55 2.52 18.85
C ALA A 298 2.96 2.81 18.30
N ALA A 299 3.89 1.86 18.43
CA ALA A 299 5.25 1.99 17.90
C ALA A 299 5.28 2.15 16.38
N PHE A 300 4.46 1.37 15.66
CA PHE A 300 4.40 1.42 14.19
C PHE A 300 3.58 2.61 13.66
N ALA A 301 2.59 3.10 14.38
CA ALA A 301 1.81 4.28 14.02
C ALA A 301 2.50 5.61 14.35
N GLN A 302 3.59 5.58 15.12
CA GLN A 302 4.34 6.78 15.48
C GLN A 302 5.05 7.36 14.25
N ILE A 303 4.92 8.67 14.01
CA ILE A 303 5.66 9.37 12.96
C ILE A 303 7.15 9.28 13.29
N GLN A 304 7.90 8.66 12.39
CA GLN A 304 9.36 8.48 12.48
C GLN A 304 10.10 9.66 11.82
N THR A 305 9.56 10.16 10.71
CA THR A 305 10.11 11.32 10.01
C THR A 305 9.01 12.11 9.32
N ALA A 306 9.14 13.44 9.32
CA ALA A 306 8.26 14.34 8.60
C ALA A 306 9.09 15.47 7.98
N GLY A 307 8.81 15.80 6.74
CA GLY A 307 9.55 16.84 6.03
C GLY A 307 9.47 16.69 4.51
N PHE A 308 10.39 17.33 3.80
CA PHE A 308 10.47 17.27 2.36
C PHE A 308 11.06 15.92 1.93
N ASP A 309 10.26 15.11 1.25
CA ASP A 309 10.69 13.83 0.67
C ASP A 309 11.49 14.09 -0.63
N LEU A 310 12.73 13.60 -0.68
CA LEU A 310 13.66 13.85 -1.78
C LEU A 310 13.26 13.19 -3.11
N VAL A 311 12.45 12.14 -3.05
CA VAL A 311 11.96 11.40 -4.22
C VAL A 311 10.61 11.93 -4.68
N LEU A 312 9.64 12.06 -3.78
CA LEU A 312 8.30 12.54 -4.11
C LEU A 312 8.23 14.06 -4.28
N ARG A 313 9.27 14.80 -3.83
CA ARG A 313 9.41 16.25 -3.95
C ARG A 313 8.24 17.02 -3.33
N GLN A 314 7.72 16.52 -2.23
CA GLN A 314 6.62 17.12 -1.46
C GLN A 314 6.80 16.81 0.03
N HIS A 315 6.05 17.49 0.88
CA HIS A 315 6.02 17.16 2.29
C HIS A 315 5.40 15.78 2.51
N LYS A 316 6.06 14.94 3.30
CA LYS A 316 5.57 13.62 3.73
C LYS A 316 5.84 13.40 5.21
N ALA A 317 4.93 12.68 5.85
CA ALA A 317 5.12 12.11 7.18
C ALA A 317 5.07 10.58 7.07
N TRP A 318 6.19 9.96 7.40
CA TRP A 318 6.33 8.51 7.43
C TRP A 318 6.27 8.03 8.87
N ALA A 319 5.36 7.13 9.17
CA ALA A 319 5.40 6.30 10.35
C ALA A 319 6.40 5.14 10.11
N VAL A 320 6.47 4.17 11.01
CA VAL A 320 7.36 3.02 10.82
C VAL A 320 6.75 2.07 9.79
N GLY A 321 7.18 2.20 8.53
CA GLY A 321 6.71 1.42 7.40
C GLY A 321 5.35 1.86 6.81
N PHE A 322 4.72 2.89 7.34
CA PHE A 322 3.41 3.35 6.89
C PHE A 322 3.39 4.84 6.59
N HIS A 323 2.42 5.27 5.80
CA HIS A 323 2.00 6.67 5.78
C HIS A 323 1.32 7.01 7.12
N ALA A 324 1.62 8.16 7.71
CA ALA A 324 0.79 8.77 8.73
C ALA A 324 -0.48 9.28 8.05
N SER A 325 -1.54 8.45 8.04
CA SER A 325 -2.73 8.71 7.20
C SER A 325 -3.48 9.98 7.58
N SER A 326 -3.42 10.42 8.83
CA SER A 326 -4.01 11.70 9.29
C SER A 326 -3.33 12.93 8.69
N GLU A 327 -2.08 12.84 8.24
CA GLU A 327 -1.38 13.93 7.56
C GLU A 327 -1.87 14.12 6.11
N VAL A 328 -2.42 13.05 5.51
CA VAL A 328 -3.03 13.11 4.17
C VAL A 328 -4.52 13.36 4.26
N TYR A 329 -5.19 12.75 5.22
CA TYR A 329 -6.63 12.81 5.47
C TYR A 329 -6.94 13.37 6.86
N PRO A 330 -6.98 14.70 7.04
CA PRO A 330 -7.07 15.33 8.37
C PRO A 330 -8.36 15.03 9.14
N MET A 331 -9.36 14.40 8.51
CA MET A 331 -10.56 13.92 9.19
C MET A 331 -10.33 12.63 10.00
N LEU A 332 -9.25 11.90 9.72
CA LEU A 332 -8.86 10.71 10.47
C LEU A 332 -8.20 11.09 11.81
N ALA A 333 -8.26 10.20 12.76
CA ALA A 333 -7.62 10.41 14.05
C ALA A 333 -6.09 10.28 13.98
N ALA A 334 -5.38 10.96 14.87
CA ALA A 334 -3.95 10.77 15.04
C ALA A 334 -3.63 9.30 15.37
N GLY A 335 -2.57 8.77 14.75
CA GLY A 335 -2.22 7.35 14.83
C GLY A 335 -2.94 6.48 13.78
N SER A 336 -3.72 7.07 12.87
CA SER A 336 -4.16 6.36 11.67
C SER A 336 -2.96 6.09 10.76
N PHE A 337 -2.91 4.89 10.20
CA PHE A 337 -1.79 4.41 9.40
C PHE A 337 -2.26 3.57 8.23
N GLY A 338 -1.47 3.52 7.18
CA GLY A 338 -1.79 2.73 6.00
C GLY A 338 -0.79 2.94 4.88
N HIS A 339 -1.11 2.47 3.68
CA HIS A 339 -0.31 2.70 2.51
C HIS A 339 -1.16 2.85 1.25
N SER A 340 -0.79 3.80 0.39
CA SER A 340 -1.41 3.98 -0.92
C SER A 340 -0.69 3.17 -2.01
N GLY A 341 -1.40 2.82 -3.08
CA GLY A 341 -0.84 2.28 -4.31
C GLY A 341 -0.67 3.35 -5.37
N ALA A 342 0.29 3.16 -6.27
CA ALA A 342 0.61 4.11 -7.34
C ALA A 342 -0.56 4.42 -8.28
N GLY A 343 -1.50 3.50 -8.43
CA GLY A 343 -2.66 3.65 -9.31
C GLY A 343 -3.90 4.23 -8.64
N GLY A 344 -3.79 4.78 -7.43
CA GLY A 344 -4.93 5.31 -6.68
C GLY A 344 -5.60 4.28 -5.76
N GLN A 345 -4.92 3.18 -5.44
CA GLN A 345 -5.34 2.25 -4.39
C GLN A 345 -5.03 2.85 -3.02
N GLN A 346 -5.83 2.48 -2.02
CA GLN A 346 -5.62 2.87 -0.63
C GLN A 346 -6.02 1.73 0.30
N ALA A 347 -5.22 1.51 1.35
CA ALA A 347 -5.60 0.68 2.48
C ALA A 347 -5.10 1.32 3.77
N LEU A 348 -5.95 1.42 4.79
CA LEU A 348 -5.61 2.05 6.06
C LEU A 348 -6.47 1.55 7.23
N ALA A 349 -5.96 1.80 8.44
CA ALA A 349 -6.72 1.72 9.69
C ALA A 349 -6.71 3.07 10.41
N ASP A 350 -7.80 3.37 11.07
CA ASP A 350 -7.97 4.43 12.06
C ASP A 350 -8.37 3.79 13.40
N PRO A 351 -7.39 3.41 14.24
CA PRO A 351 -7.65 2.67 15.46
C PRO A 351 -8.54 3.40 16.45
N ARG A 352 -8.48 4.74 16.52
CA ARG A 352 -9.30 5.53 17.44
C ARG A 352 -10.77 5.56 17.03
N ASN A 353 -11.06 5.52 15.74
CA ASN A 353 -12.42 5.42 15.22
C ASN A 353 -12.83 3.95 14.99
N GLU A 354 -12.00 2.97 15.37
CA GLU A 354 -12.22 1.53 15.21
C GLU A 354 -12.59 1.16 13.75
N LEU A 355 -11.96 1.87 12.78
CA LEU A 355 -12.27 1.82 11.36
C LEU A 355 -11.10 1.29 10.55
N SER A 356 -11.38 0.43 9.58
CA SER A 356 -10.48 0.12 8.48
C SER A 356 -11.16 0.39 7.14
N TYR A 357 -10.36 0.74 6.14
CA TYR A 357 -10.82 1.12 4.83
C TYR A 357 -9.86 0.63 3.77
N ALA A 358 -10.39 0.14 2.64
CA ALA A 358 -9.63 -0.14 1.44
C ALA A 358 -10.42 0.23 0.19
N PHE A 359 -9.70 0.70 -0.81
CA PHE A 359 -10.22 1.03 -2.12
C PHE A 359 -9.25 0.52 -3.19
N LEU A 360 -9.78 -0.15 -4.20
CA LEU A 360 -9.04 -0.58 -5.37
C LEU A 360 -9.71 -0.05 -6.63
N ARG A 361 -8.89 0.31 -7.61
CA ARG A 361 -9.35 0.72 -8.94
C ARG A 361 -8.45 0.11 -10.00
N ARG A 362 -9.02 -0.30 -11.12
CA ARG A 362 -8.30 -0.89 -12.23
C ARG A 362 -7.64 0.16 -13.12
N ARG A 363 -8.34 1.29 -13.37
CA ARG A 363 -7.78 2.38 -14.15
C ARG A 363 -6.82 3.19 -13.30
N PHE A 364 -5.58 3.30 -13.78
CA PHE A 364 -4.52 4.04 -13.11
C PHE A 364 -4.90 5.52 -12.93
N LEU A 365 -4.67 6.02 -11.74
CA LEU A 365 -4.82 7.42 -11.39
C LEU A 365 -3.69 7.79 -10.41
N VAL A 366 -2.97 8.89 -10.68
CA VAL A 366 -1.89 9.29 -9.79
C VAL A 366 -2.42 9.57 -8.37
N PRO A 367 -1.70 9.19 -7.30
CA PRO A 367 -2.20 9.26 -5.93
C PRO A 367 -2.75 10.63 -5.52
N SER A 368 -2.09 11.73 -5.89
CA SER A 368 -2.54 13.08 -5.56
C SER A 368 -3.91 13.47 -6.15
N GLN A 369 -4.34 12.79 -7.21
CA GLN A 369 -5.69 12.96 -7.76
C GLN A 369 -6.70 12.07 -7.03
N ALA A 370 -6.28 10.86 -6.62
CA ALA A 370 -7.12 9.94 -5.87
C ALA A 370 -7.40 10.41 -4.44
N ASP A 371 -6.55 11.26 -3.85
CA ASP A 371 -6.70 11.74 -2.47
C ASP A 371 -8.05 12.42 -2.21
N ALA A 372 -8.57 13.18 -3.20
CA ALA A 372 -9.88 13.81 -3.09
C ALA A 372 -11.04 12.79 -3.04
N ASP A 373 -10.92 11.70 -3.78
CA ASP A 373 -11.91 10.63 -3.81
C ASP A 373 -11.90 9.85 -2.49
N HIS A 374 -10.71 9.52 -1.98
CA HIS A 374 -10.56 8.91 -0.67
C HIS A 374 -11.09 9.82 0.45
N ALA A 375 -10.82 11.11 0.40
CA ALA A 375 -11.33 12.08 1.38
C ALA A 375 -12.87 12.09 1.42
N ARG A 376 -13.54 12.00 0.26
CA ARG A 376 -15.01 11.92 0.19
C ARG A 376 -15.54 10.61 0.80
N LEU A 377 -14.97 9.46 0.42
CA LEU A 377 -15.36 8.16 0.96
C LEU A 377 -15.12 8.05 2.46
N LEU A 378 -13.94 8.48 2.95
CA LEU A 378 -13.59 8.52 4.36
C LEU A 378 -14.49 9.46 5.17
N THR A 379 -14.86 10.62 4.59
CA THR A 379 -15.80 11.53 5.23
C THR A 379 -17.19 10.89 5.38
N ALA A 380 -17.68 10.19 4.35
CA ALA A 380 -18.95 9.48 4.42
C ALA A 380 -18.90 8.37 5.47
N LEU A 381 -17.82 7.57 5.50
CA LEU A 381 -17.59 6.53 6.52
C LEU A 381 -17.62 7.09 7.94
N LEU A 382 -16.86 8.16 8.21
CA LEU A 382 -16.78 8.74 9.55
C LEU A 382 -18.11 9.38 9.99
N ARG A 383 -18.90 9.92 9.08
CA ARG A 383 -20.26 10.39 9.37
C ARG A 383 -21.18 9.24 9.78
N SER A 384 -21.12 8.12 9.05
CA SER A 384 -21.88 6.90 9.36
C SER A 384 -21.47 6.31 10.71
N VAL A 385 -20.18 6.24 11.03
CA VAL A 385 -19.67 5.80 12.33
C VAL A 385 -20.21 6.67 13.48
N ARG A 386 -20.22 7.98 13.32
CA ARG A 386 -20.75 8.91 14.35
C ARG A 386 -22.26 8.79 14.52
N GLY A 387 -22.99 8.57 13.42
CA GLY A 387 -24.44 8.35 13.44
C GLY A 387 -24.83 7.04 14.16
N SER A 388 -24.10 5.95 13.90
CA SER A 388 -24.34 4.65 14.55
C SER A 388 -23.95 4.62 16.03
N GLY A 389 -22.99 5.44 16.47
CA GLY A 389 -22.61 5.57 17.89
C GLY A 389 -23.58 6.39 18.73
N ALA A 390 -24.45 7.19 18.11
CA ALA A 390 -25.49 7.96 18.81
C ALA A 390 -26.79 7.16 19.03
N ALA A 391 -26.90 5.98 18.39
CA ALA A 391 -28.07 5.09 18.50
C ALA A 391 -27.83 3.87 19.41
N ALA A 392 -26.64 3.73 20.01
CA ALA A 392 -26.26 2.69 20.97
C ALA A 392 -26.06 3.30 22.37
#